data_c144b8c9aa5fdbcb6375416518f37c08
#
_entry.id   c144b8c9aa5fdbcb6375416518f37c08
#
_cell.length_a   1.000
_cell.length_b   1.000
_cell.length_c   1.000
_cell.angle_alpha   90.00
_cell.angle_beta   90.00
_cell.angle_gamma   90.00
#
_symmetry.space_group_name_H-M   'P 1'
#
loop_
_entity.id
_entity.type
_entity.pdbx_description
1 polymer ?
#
loop_
_entity_poly.entity_id
_entity_poly.type
_entity_poly.pdbx_seq_one_letter_code
_entity_poly.pdbx_strand_id
1 'polypeptide(L)'
;MRRRIYWLLPDLASAHRTMNDLLLARIDEAHMHFVGAEDMDMSGLHAANILQTSDVVRAAQLGLVVGSVTGALGGGLLSWLFPIGSDTSHWGLASVLAIAGAFFGAWASSLIGVSIPSQRLKRFESAIAARQILLMVDVPRTRVEEIEARLQALHPEARLEGVEPDIPAFP
;
A
#
# COMPACT_ATOMS: atom_id res chain seq x y z
N MET A 1 -16.59 9.63 -1.05
CA MET A 1 -15.28 9.29 -1.61
C MET A 1 -14.25 10.24 -1.03
N ARG A 2 -13.11 9.74 -0.53
CA ARG A 2 -12.00 10.52 0.00
C ARG A 2 -10.90 10.63 -1.04
N ARG A 3 -10.03 11.64 -0.91
CA ARG A 3 -8.82 11.81 -1.69
C ARG A 3 -7.63 11.84 -0.76
N ARG A 4 -6.50 11.31 -1.21
CA ARG A 4 -5.25 11.32 -0.48
C ARG A 4 -4.39 12.48 -0.97
N ILE A 5 -3.96 13.32 -0.02
CA ILE A 5 -3.08 14.45 -0.27
C ILE A 5 -1.70 14.09 0.31
N TYR A 6 -0.65 14.42 -0.42
CA TYR A 6 0.73 14.15 -0.04
C TYR A 6 1.45 15.46 0.26
N TRP A 7 2.05 15.53 1.44
CA TRP A 7 2.87 16.65 1.89
C TRP A 7 4.22 16.16 2.36
N LEU A 8 5.29 16.88 1.97
CA LEU A 8 6.62 16.68 2.51
C LEU A 8 6.90 17.72 3.59
N LEU A 9 7.25 17.25 4.75
CA LEU A 9 7.56 18.03 5.95
C LEU A 9 9.06 17.96 6.21
N PRO A 10 9.71 19.07 6.57
CA PRO A 10 11.17 19.13 6.70
C PRO A 10 11.70 18.29 7.87
N ASP A 11 10.96 18.23 8.97
CA ASP A 11 11.39 17.60 10.22
C ASP A 11 10.23 17.07 11.07
N LEU A 12 10.57 16.35 12.14
CA LEU A 12 9.63 15.78 13.09
C LEU A 12 8.81 16.85 13.85
N ALA A 13 9.40 17.98 14.16
CA ALA A 13 8.72 19.06 14.86
C ALA A 13 7.62 19.68 13.98
N SER A 14 7.89 19.85 12.69
CA SER A 14 6.89 20.25 11.71
C SER A 14 5.77 19.21 11.56
N ALA A 15 6.12 17.93 11.57
CA ALA A 15 5.13 16.83 11.50
C ALA A 15 4.16 16.87 12.68
N HIS A 16 4.65 17.04 13.91
CA HIS A 16 3.81 17.15 15.09
C HIS A 16 2.91 18.41 15.07
N ARG A 17 3.44 19.56 14.65
CA ARG A 17 2.63 20.78 14.49
C ARG A 17 1.51 20.57 13.47
N THR A 18 1.86 20.03 12.29
CA THR A 18 0.90 19.76 11.23
C THR A 18 -0.18 18.77 11.66
N MET A 19 0.19 17.71 12.40
CA MET A 19 -0.78 16.78 12.98
C MET A 19 -1.77 17.50 13.90
N ASN A 20 -1.28 18.35 14.82
CA ASN A 20 -2.15 19.08 15.74
C ASN A 20 -3.09 20.03 14.99
N ASP A 21 -2.62 20.72 13.96
CA ASP A 21 -3.44 21.63 13.16
C ASP A 21 -4.51 20.90 12.33
N LEU A 22 -4.20 19.69 11.87
CA LEU A 22 -5.17 18.82 11.22
C LEU A 22 -6.23 18.29 12.20
N LEU A 23 -5.83 17.92 13.42
CA LEU A 23 -6.79 17.55 14.49
C LEU A 23 -7.72 18.71 14.82
N LEU A 24 -7.20 19.92 14.92
CA LEU A 24 -8.00 21.14 15.10
C LEU A 24 -8.93 21.42 13.91
N ALA A 25 -8.55 21.00 12.71
CA ALA A 25 -9.39 21.02 11.53
C ALA A 25 -10.41 19.86 11.46
N ARG A 26 -10.53 19.08 12.54
CA ARG A 26 -11.42 17.90 12.63
C ARG A 26 -11.11 16.82 11.58
N ILE A 27 -9.85 16.63 11.25
CA ILE A 27 -9.37 15.44 10.57
C ILE A 27 -8.98 14.44 11.65
N ASP A 28 -9.54 13.25 11.56
CA ASP A 28 -9.27 12.17 12.52
C ASP A 28 -7.85 11.62 12.32
N GLU A 29 -7.18 11.26 13.40
CA GLU A 29 -5.84 10.68 13.39
C GLU A 29 -5.75 9.42 12.50
N ALA A 30 -6.81 8.62 12.47
CA ALA A 30 -6.94 7.45 11.59
C ALA A 30 -6.85 7.77 10.08
N HIS A 31 -6.93 9.05 9.71
CA HIS A 31 -6.84 9.53 8.33
C HIS A 31 -5.54 10.29 8.04
N MET A 32 -4.62 10.28 8.99
CA MET A 32 -3.29 10.87 8.86
C MET A 32 -2.24 9.77 9.00
N HIS A 33 -1.38 9.62 8.00
CA HIS A 33 -0.34 8.60 8.00
C HIS A 33 1.00 9.25 7.70
N PHE A 34 1.97 8.99 8.56
CA PHE A 34 3.31 9.56 8.43
C PHE A 34 4.30 8.48 8.01
N VAL A 35 5.17 8.81 7.06
CA VAL A 35 6.28 7.96 6.61
C VAL A 35 7.57 8.73 6.78
N GLY A 36 8.48 8.23 7.59
CA GLY A 36 9.83 8.74 7.79
C GLY A 36 10.87 7.67 7.47
N ALA A 37 12.15 8.00 7.64
CA ALA A 37 13.25 7.05 7.54
C ALA A 37 13.13 5.97 8.63
N GLU A 38 13.60 4.73 8.34
CA GLU A 38 13.49 3.59 9.25
C GLU A 38 14.16 3.82 10.61
N ASP A 39 15.22 4.65 10.64
CA ASP A 39 15.97 4.99 11.84
C ASP A 39 15.39 6.20 12.62
N MET A 40 14.27 6.75 12.18
CA MET A 40 13.65 7.92 12.78
C MET A 40 12.64 7.50 13.86
N ASP A 41 12.76 8.07 15.04
CA ASP A 41 11.76 7.87 16.10
C ASP A 41 10.47 8.64 15.74
N MET A 42 9.47 7.91 15.29
CA MET A 42 8.14 8.42 14.92
C MET A 42 7.14 8.39 16.08
N SER A 43 7.63 8.29 17.34
CA SER A 43 6.74 8.23 18.51
C SER A 43 5.83 9.45 18.57
N GLY A 44 4.54 9.20 18.83
CA GLY A 44 3.51 10.23 18.85
C GLY A 44 2.93 10.63 17.48
N LEU A 45 3.41 10.02 16.38
CA LEU A 45 2.80 10.15 15.05
C LEU A 45 2.17 8.83 14.64
N HIS A 46 1.04 8.89 13.93
CA HIS A 46 0.43 7.68 13.36
C HIS A 46 1.23 7.21 12.15
N ALA A 47 2.16 6.28 12.39
CA ALA A 47 2.99 5.73 11.32
C ALA A 47 2.12 4.98 10.29
N ALA A 48 2.46 5.13 9.01
CA ALA A 48 1.79 4.41 7.93
C ALA A 48 2.00 2.90 8.08
N ASN A 49 0.95 2.12 7.82
CA ASN A 49 0.98 0.67 7.92
C ASN A 49 1.78 0.06 6.74
N ILE A 50 2.31 -1.16 6.93
CA ILE A 50 3.01 -1.96 5.91
C ILE A 50 2.17 -2.07 4.62
N LEU A 51 0.84 -2.23 4.73
CA LEU A 51 -0.06 -2.25 3.58
C LEU A 51 -0.08 -0.95 2.77
N GLN A 52 0.30 0.16 3.36
CA GLN A 52 0.34 1.49 2.73
C GLN A 52 1.74 1.85 2.21
N THR A 53 2.77 1.31 2.84
CA THR A 53 4.17 1.61 2.54
C THR A 53 4.82 0.59 1.62
N SER A 54 4.31 -0.66 1.58
CA SER A 54 4.86 -1.74 0.75
C SER A 54 3.93 -2.12 -0.41
N ASP A 55 4.48 -2.85 -1.37
CA ASP A 55 3.76 -3.34 -2.55
C ASP A 55 3.15 -4.74 -2.33
N VAL A 56 2.94 -5.13 -1.06
CA VAL A 56 2.51 -6.46 -0.65
C VAL A 56 1.18 -6.89 -1.28
N VAL A 57 0.19 -6.00 -1.35
CA VAL A 57 -1.13 -6.31 -1.93
C VAL A 57 -1.03 -6.63 -3.41
N ARG A 58 -0.28 -5.83 -4.15
CA ARG A 58 -0.04 -6.02 -5.58
C ARG A 58 0.76 -7.29 -5.84
N ALA A 59 1.80 -7.54 -5.04
CA ALA A 59 2.60 -8.76 -5.13
C ALA A 59 1.75 -10.00 -4.85
N ALA A 60 0.89 -9.99 -3.82
CA ALA A 60 -0.02 -11.08 -3.51
C ALA A 60 -1.02 -11.35 -4.65
N GLN A 61 -1.61 -10.31 -5.23
CA GLN A 61 -2.52 -10.44 -6.38
C GLN A 61 -1.82 -11.05 -7.60
N LEU A 62 -0.62 -10.59 -7.91
CA LEU A 62 0.17 -11.15 -9.02
C LEU A 62 0.54 -12.61 -8.75
N GLY A 63 0.97 -12.91 -7.52
CA GLY A 63 1.29 -14.27 -7.11
C GLY A 63 0.10 -15.22 -7.17
N LEU A 64 -1.09 -14.74 -6.79
CA LEU A 64 -2.34 -15.50 -6.91
C LEU A 64 -2.63 -15.87 -8.37
N VAL A 65 -2.53 -14.91 -9.30
CA VAL A 65 -2.78 -15.17 -10.73
C VAL A 65 -1.72 -16.12 -11.30
N VAL A 66 -0.44 -15.83 -11.10
CA VAL A 66 0.67 -16.66 -11.62
C VAL A 66 0.61 -18.06 -11.02
N GLY A 67 0.39 -18.17 -9.71
CA GLY A 67 0.30 -19.44 -9.01
C GLY A 67 -0.89 -20.28 -9.48
N SER A 68 -2.06 -19.66 -9.69
CA SER A 68 -3.24 -20.40 -10.19
C SER A 68 -3.03 -20.91 -11.61
N VAL A 69 -2.47 -20.11 -12.49
CA VAL A 69 -2.18 -20.51 -13.89
C VAL A 69 -1.14 -21.64 -13.91
N THR A 70 -0.05 -21.49 -13.16
CA THR A 70 1.00 -22.53 -13.08
C THR A 70 0.46 -23.83 -12.48
N GLY A 71 -0.36 -23.73 -11.42
CA GLY A 71 -1.01 -24.88 -10.80
C GLY A 71 -1.99 -25.60 -11.75
N ALA A 72 -2.80 -24.83 -12.49
CA ALA A 72 -3.71 -25.39 -13.49
C ALA A 72 -2.98 -26.13 -14.62
N LEU A 73 -1.94 -25.50 -15.17
CA LEU A 73 -1.13 -26.09 -16.24
C LEU A 73 -0.39 -27.36 -15.76
N GLY A 74 0.24 -27.27 -14.57
CA GLY A 74 0.91 -28.42 -13.95
C GLY A 74 -0.03 -29.55 -13.63
N GLY A 75 -1.21 -29.26 -13.06
CA GLY A 75 -2.23 -30.24 -12.76
C GLY A 75 -2.82 -30.89 -14.00
N GLY A 76 -3.06 -30.12 -15.06
CA GLY A 76 -3.51 -30.63 -16.34
C GLY A 76 -2.48 -31.57 -16.99
N LEU A 77 -1.20 -31.15 -16.98
CA LEU A 77 -0.11 -31.96 -17.50
C LEU A 77 0.07 -33.27 -16.72
N LEU A 78 0.08 -33.20 -15.38
CA LEU A 78 0.17 -34.39 -14.52
C LEU A 78 -1.01 -35.34 -14.73
N SER A 79 -2.22 -34.83 -14.86
CA SER A 79 -3.41 -35.62 -15.13
C SER A 79 -3.38 -36.32 -16.50
N TRP A 80 -2.70 -35.70 -17.48
CA TRP A 80 -2.51 -36.28 -18.80
C TRP A 80 -1.41 -37.36 -18.83
N LEU A 81 -0.27 -37.10 -18.11
CA LEU A 81 0.84 -38.06 -18.05
C LEU A 81 0.55 -39.27 -17.13
N PHE A 82 -0.18 -39.04 -16.06
CA PHE A 82 -0.49 -40.06 -15.05
C PHE A 82 -2.00 -40.11 -14.81
N PRO A 83 -2.75 -40.85 -15.67
CA PRO A 83 -4.19 -40.97 -15.49
C PRO A 83 -4.49 -41.71 -14.18
N ILE A 84 -4.96 -40.96 -13.18
CA ILE A 84 -5.30 -41.46 -11.84
C ILE A 84 -6.76 -41.94 -11.85
N GLY A 85 -6.98 -43.23 -12.09
CA GLY A 85 -8.29 -43.86 -12.08
C GLY A 85 -9.15 -43.59 -13.31
N SER A 86 -10.08 -44.51 -13.61
CA SER A 86 -10.96 -44.42 -14.79
C SER A 86 -12.07 -43.38 -14.70
N ASP A 87 -12.38 -42.89 -13.48
CA ASP A 87 -13.53 -41.99 -13.20
C ASP A 87 -13.11 -40.57 -12.76
N THR A 88 -11.81 -40.31 -12.57
CA THR A 88 -11.37 -38.99 -12.10
C THR A 88 -11.28 -38.03 -13.28
N SER A 89 -12.11 -37.00 -13.27
CA SER A 89 -12.05 -35.94 -14.27
C SER A 89 -10.66 -35.29 -14.27
N HIS A 90 -10.00 -35.23 -15.44
CA HIS A 90 -8.73 -34.54 -15.63
C HIS A 90 -8.75 -33.08 -15.11
N TRP A 91 -9.93 -32.48 -15.10
CA TRP A 91 -10.14 -31.12 -14.56
C TRP A 91 -10.10 -31.03 -13.02
N GLY A 92 -10.37 -32.16 -12.33
CA GLY A 92 -10.34 -32.20 -10.87
C GLY A 92 -8.96 -31.89 -10.30
N LEU A 93 -7.94 -32.61 -10.79
CA LEU A 93 -6.54 -32.38 -10.36
C LEU A 93 -6.05 -30.98 -10.77
N ALA A 94 -6.36 -30.54 -11.99
CA ALA A 94 -6.01 -29.20 -12.46
C ALA A 94 -6.64 -28.13 -11.57
N SER A 95 -7.90 -28.27 -11.17
CA SER A 95 -8.59 -27.32 -10.30
C SER A 95 -7.99 -27.27 -8.89
N VAL A 96 -7.71 -28.44 -8.30
CA VAL A 96 -7.08 -28.50 -6.96
C VAL A 96 -5.71 -27.86 -6.96
N LEU A 97 -4.86 -28.17 -7.98
CA LEU A 97 -3.54 -27.59 -8.07
C LEU A 97 -3.55 -26.11 -8.46
N ALA A 98 -4.57 -25.63 -9.20
CA ALA A 98 -4.78 -24.22 -9.45
C ALA A 98 -5.06 -23.45 -8.16
N ILE A 99 -5.95 -23.98 -7.31
CA ILE A 99 -6.29 -23.37 -6.02
C ILE A 99 -5.08 -23.39 -5.08
N ALA A 100 -4.41 -24.53 -4.93
CA ALA A 100 -3.22 -24.65 -4.11
C ALA A 100 -2.10 -23.72 -4.59
N GLY A 101 -1.87 -23.64 -5.90
CA GLY A 101 -0.92 -22.74 -6.54
C GLY A 101 -1.26 -21.28 -6.33
N ALA A 102 -2.55 -20.90 -6.39
CA ALA A 102 -3.01 -19.55 -6.11
C ALA A 102 -2.64 -19.12 -4.68
N PHE A 103 -2.96 -19.92 -3.68
CA PHE A 103 -2.63 -19.63 -2.29
C PHE A 103 -1.13 -19.58 -2.04
N PHE A 104 -0.39 -20.56 -2.53
CA PHE A 104 1.07 -20.59 -2.39
C PHE A 104 1.73 -19.42 -3.11
N GLY A 105 1.31 -19.11 -4.33
CA GLY A 105 1.80 -17.98 -5.11
C GLY A 105 1.52 -16.64 -4.44
N ALA A 106 0.30 -16.43 -3.92
CA ALA A 106 -0.04 -15.23 -3.18
C ALA A 106 0.81 -15.08 -1.91
N TRP A 107 0.97 -16.17 -1.14
CA TRP A 107 1.78 -16.18 0.07
C TRP A 107 3.26 -15.89 -0.23
N ALA A 108 3.88 -16.62 -1.14
CA ALA A 108 5.29 -16.45 -1.49
C ALA A 108 5.59 -15.05 -2.06
N SER A 109 4.70 -14.54 -2.95
CA SER A 109 4.85 -13.20 -3.52
C SER A 109 4.63 -12.10 -2.48
N SER A 110 3.76 -12.30 -1.48
CA SER A 110 3.55 -11.32 -0.42
C SER A 110 4.79 -11.14 0.45
N LEU A 111 5.55 -12.21 0.72
CA LEU A 111 6.82 -12.11 1.46
C LEU A 111 7.85 -11.22 0.75
N ILE A 112 7.89 -11.29 -0.58
CA ILE A 112 8.75 -10.41 -1.39
C ILE A 112 8.18 -8.99 -1.39
N GLY A 113 6.85 -8.87 -1.55
CA GLY A 113 6.15 -7.59 -1.63
C GLY A 113 6.27 -6.73 -0.37
N VAL A 114 6.41 -7.34 0.81
CA VAL A 114 6.64 -6.62 2.07
C VAL A 114 7.97 -5.85 2.05
N SER A 115 8.99 -6.40 1.42
CA SER A 115 10.34 -5.79 1.35
C SER A 115 10.47 -4.74 0.24
N ILE A 116 9.45 -4.58 -0.61
CA ILE A 116 9.49 -3.63 -1.71
C ILE A 116 8.66 -2.40 -1.36
N PRO A 117 9.27 -1.19 -1.31
CA PRO A 117 8.52 0.04 -1.12
C PRO A 117 7.45 0.22 -2.19
N SER A 118 6.28 0.69 -1.78
CA SER A 118 5.17 0.97 -2.70
C SER A 118 5.63 1.87 -3.85
N GLN A 119 5.25 1.53 -5.08
CA GLN A 119 5.60 2.33 -6.25
C GLN A 119 5.11 3.79 -6.15
N ARG A 120 4.05 4.03 -5.37
CA ARG A 120 3.55 5.37 -5.08
C ARG A 120 4.53 6.18 -4.24
N LEU A 121 5.24 5.53 -3.33
CA LEU A 121 6.20 6.15 -2.41
C LEU A 121 7.60 6.27 -3.01
N LYS A 122 7.93 5.55 -4.10
CA LYS A 122 9.25 5.62 -4.76
C LYS A 122 9.66 7.04 -5.15
N ARG A 123 8.70 7.87 -5.58
CA ARG A 123 8.97 9.27 -5.92
C ARG A 123 9.43 10.10 -4.72
N PHE A 124 9.14 9.67 -3.50
CA PHE A 124 9.50 10.34 -2.25
C PHE A 124 10.71 9.71 -1.54
N GLU A 125 11.24 8.61 -2.07
CA GLU A 125 12.34 7.86 -1.45
C GLU A 125 13.56 8.75 -1.18
N SER A 126 13.93 9.61 -2.12
CA SER A 126 15.03 10.56 -1.94
C SER A 126 14.76 11.60 -0.85
N ALA A 127 13.52 12.06 -0.71
CA ALA A 127 13.14 13.01 0.33
C ALA A 127 13.12 12.34 1.71
N ILE A 128 12.60 11.10 1.79
CA ILE A 128 12.61 10.31 3.03
C ILE A 128 14.05 9.97 3.44
N ALA A 129 14.92 9.62 2.50
CA ALA A 129 16.34 9.40 2.75
C ALA A 129 17.06 10.70 3.23
N ALA A 130 16.59 11.87 2.80
CA ALA A 130 17.06 13.18 3.30
C ALA A 130 16.42 13.57 4.65
N ARG A 131 15.80 12.61 5.37
CA ARG A 131 15.13 12.78 6.67
C ARG A 131 13.92 13.69 6.65
N GLN A 132 13.30 13.91 5.50
CA GLN A 132 11.99 14.54 5.41
C GLN A 132 10.91 13.52 5.74
N ILE A 133 9.78 14.00 6.24
CA ILE A 133 8.64 13.18 6.61
C ILE A 133 7.53 13.36 5.58
N LEU A 134 7.08 12.27 5.01
CA LEU A 134 5.92 12.27 4.12
C LEU A 134 4.65 12.12 4.95
N LEU A 135 3.76 13.10 4.83
CA LEU A 135 2.42 13.06 5.39
C LEU A 135 1.42 12.70 4.29
N MET A 136 0.62 11.68 4.55
CA MET A 136 -0.53 11.28 3.74
C MET A 136 -1.82 11.57 4.51
N VAL A 137 -2.69 12.42 3.96
CA VAL A 137 -3.97 12.78 4.59
C VAL A 137 -5.13 12.39 3.72
N ASP A 138 -6.05 11.61 4.27
CA ASP A 138 -7.26 11.15 3.59
C ASP A 138 -8.44 12.05 3.91
N VAL A 139 -8.75 13.01 3.01
CA VAL A 139 -9.80 14.01 3.20
C VAL A 139 -11.01 13.79 2.28
N PRO A 140 -12.22 14.18 2.69
CA PRO A 140 -13.37 14.25 1.80
C PRO A 140 -13.08 15.15 0.61
N ARG A 141 -13.52 14.78 -0.60
CA ARG A 141 -13.30 15.58 -1.83
C ARG A 141 -13.69 17.05 -1.70
N THR A 142 -14.75 17.31 -0.94
CA THR A 142 -15.27 18.67 -0.72
C THR A 142 -14.40 19.55 0.14
N ARG A 143 -13.45 18.97 0.87
CA ARG A 143 -12.55 19.68 1.81
C ARG A 143 -11.10 19.72 1.36
N VAL A 144 -10.79 19.18 0.18
CA VAL A 144 -9.40 19.12 -0.33
C VAL A 144 -8.81 20.52 -0.41
N GLU A 145 -9.46 21.43 -1.12
CA GLU A 145 -8.98 22.81 -1.31
C GLU A 145 -8.87 23.58 0.02
N GLU A 146 -9.85 23.39 0.93
CA GLU A 146 -9.84 24.00 2.26
C GLU A 146 -8.61 23.57 3.07
N ILE A 147 -8.34 22.26 3.10
CA ILE A 147 -7.21 21.69 3.87
C ILE A 147 -5.88 22.05 3.24
N GLU A 148 -5.77 22.03 1.92
CA GLU A 148 -4.56 22.48 1.21
C GLU A 148 -4.24 23.94 1.52
N ALA A 149 -5.20 24.83 1.34
CA ALA A 149 -5.02 26.27 1.62
C ALA A 149 -4.65 26.51 3.09
N ARG A 150 -5.29 25.80 4.01
CA ARG A 150 -5.00 25.90 5.45
C ARG A 150 -3.59 25.43 5.79
N LEU A 151 -3.16 24.28 5.30
CA LEU A 151 -1.83 23.75 5.55
C LEU A 151 -0.76 24.65 4.92
N GLN A 152 -0.99 25.14 3.70
CA GLN A 152 -0.05 26.04 3.03
C GLN A 152 0.10 27.37 3.77
N ALA A 153 -0.95 27.86 4.38
CA ALA A 153 -0.90 29.12 5.16
C ALA A 153 -0.20 28.94 6.52
N LEU A 154 -0.41 27.79 7.19
CA LEU A 154 0.15 27.54 8.53
C LEU A 154 1.56 26.93 8.47
N HIS A 155 1.88 26.20 7.41
CA HIS A 155 3.14 25.46 7.23
C HIS A 155 3.77 25.79 5.87
N PRO A 156 4.27 27.02 5.66
CA PRO A 156 4.90 27.42 4.40
C PRO A 156 6.18 26.63 4.09
N GLU A 157 6.78 25.98 5.10
CA GLU A 157 7.91 25.07 4.96
C GLU A 157 7.52 23.70 4.38
N ALA A 158 6.25 23.30 4.44
CA ALA A 158 5.74 22.06 3.92
C ALA A 158 5.50 22.16 2.41
N ARG A 159 5.82 21.09 1.66
CA ARG A 159 5.61 21.04 0.22
C ARG A 159 4.45 20.15 -0.13
N LEU A 160 3.46 20.70 -0.83
CA LEU A 160 2.40 19.92 -1.45
C LEU A 160 2.96 19.17 -2.68
N GLU A 161 2.92 17.85 -2.65
CA GLU A 161 3.47 17.00 -3.71
C GLU A 161 2.39 16.43 -4.63
N GLY A 162 1.14 16.59 -4.27
CA GLY A 162 0.01 16.25 -5.12
C GLY A 162 -1.17 15.59 -4.41
N VAL A 163 -2.21 15.38 -5.18
CA VAL A 163 -3.48 14.78 -4.75
C VAL A 163 -3.75 13.55 -5.61
N GLU A 164 -3.96 12.40 -4.98
CA GLU A 164 -4.45 11.23 -5.72
C GLU A 164 -5.96 11.32 -5.94
N PRO A 165 -6.43 11.03 -7.17
CA PRO A 165 -7.84 11.22 -7.53
C PRO A 165 -8.77 10.31 -6.73
N ASP A 166 -8.35 9.09 -6.39
CA ASP A 166 -9.15 8.13 -5.62
C ASP A 166 -8.26 7.26 -4.73
N ILE A 167 -8.69 7.05 -3.49
CA ILE A 167 -8.08 6.06 -2.60
C ILE A 167 -8.64 4.71 -3.02
N PRO A 168 -7.80 3.71 -3.35
CA PRO A 168 -8.29 2.36 -3.60
C PRO A 168 -9.00 1.82 -2.36
N ALA A 169 -10.04 1.00 -2.56
CA ALA A 169 -10.84 0.42 -1.48
C ALA A 169 -9.99 -0.47 -0.55
N PHE A 170 -8.87 -0.95 -1.05
CA PHE A 170 -7.80 -1.60 -0.29
C PHE A 170 -6.52 -0.80 -0.50
N PRO A 171 -5.86 -0.36 0.58
CA PRO A 171 -4.62 0.41 0.50
C PRO A 171 -3.46 -0.42 -0.05
#